data_58545ed3d3b0cc35bd222c18ef37737a
#
_entry.id   58545ed3d3b0cc35bd222c18ef37737a
#
_cell.length_a   1.000
_cell.length_b   1.000
_cell.length_c   1.000
_cell.angle_alpha   90.00
_cell.angle_beta   90.00
_cell.angle_gamma   90.00
#
_symmetry.space_group_name_H-M   'P 1'
#
loop_
_entity.id
_entity.type
_entity.pdbx_description
1 polymer ?
#
loop_
_entity_poly.entity_id
_entity_poly.type
_entity_poly.pdbx_seq_one_letter_code
_entity_poly.pdbx_strand_id
1 'polypeptide(L)'
;MKARIVAADFVQFAHRIRGFAAATLLCISTAALAHHGMGLYDRSKPVELHGVIRGIDFVNPHSYLRFDATGADGKTVAMRCEMRAATLLRRSGWTPEMFVTGAQATVYGFAHRDDPTACYLEDIKIGDAPRMNRNDQFEVTSKTDLSNRPARLPSGEPNISGDWAQEQWVIARGAGGLVPKHLVADVESGKVAVKDIPPSGWGPRPVTFTARGKAEADAFRMWSPEDNPRLRCRPTSIILDWIFDGPVNRITQQKDRIVIDYGLFSFERVIYVNMAAHPKNITPSYAGHSIGHWEGDVLVVDTIGFEPGVLAAPVKHSDQLHVVERFKLDPKAWTLTRDYVAEDPVYFTDKYAGSDTVLVADVPYEPRPCSELTPEFRPNDKP
;
A
#
# COMPACT_ATOMS: atom_id res chain seq x y z
N MET A 1 59.90 -49.51 -48.60
CA MET A 1 58.91 -50.62 -48.68
C MET A 1 57.60 -50.20 -48.08
N LYS A 2 56.64 -50.12 -48.94
CA LYS A 2 55.19 -50.05 -48.87
C LYS A 2 54.50 -49.69 -47.55
N ALA A 3 53.90 -48.51 -47.57
CA ALA A 3 52.86 -48.02 -46.70
C ALA A 3 51.54 -48.79 -46.94
N ARG A 4 50.78 -49.01 -45.85
CA ARG A 4 49.34 -49.23 -45.92
C ARG A 4 48.69 -48.35 -44.88
N ILE A 5 48.00 -47.38 -45.35
CA ILE A 5 47.11 -46.45 -44.58
C ILE A 5 45.82 -47.21 -44.35
N VAL A 6 45.40 -47.29 -43.11
CA VAL A 6 44.06 -47.83 -42.70
C VAL A 6 43.15 -46.60 -42.53
N ALA A 7 42.20 -46.48 -43.45
CA ALA A 7 41.09 -45.55 -43.36
C ALA A 7 39.97 -46.20 -42.54
N ALA A 8 39.85 -45.86 -41.28
CA ALA A 8 38.69 -46.20 -40.45
C ALA A 8 38.64 -45.38 -39.16
N ASP A 9 38.40 -44.04 -39.24
CA ASP A 9 38.05 -43.30 -38.04
C ASP A 9 37.35 -41.94 -38.35
N PHE A 10 36.67 -41.84 -39.49
CA PHE A 10 36.01 -40.59 -39.85
C PHE A 10 34.47 -40.61 -39.79
N VAL A 11 33.84 -41.71 -39.35
CA VAL A 11 32.39 -41.84 -39.36
C VAL A 11 31.74 -41.72 -37.96
N GLN A 12 32.50 -41.75 -36.87
CA GLN A 12 31.93 -41.63 -35.51
C GLN A 12 31.93 -40.23 -34.92
N PHE A 13 32.51 -39.22 -35.59
CA PHE A 13 32.51 -37.84 -35.06
C PHE A 13 31.32 -36.98 -35.54
N ALA A 14 30.54 -37.48 -36.51
CA ALA A 14 29.40 -36.71 -37.08
C ALA A 14 28.06 -36.97 -36.37
N HIS A 15 27.95 -37.92 -35.41
CA HIS A 15 26.73 -38.21 -34.68
C HIS A 15 26.64 -37.69 -33.26
N ARG A 16 27.65 -37.00 -32.74
CA ARG A 16 27.64 -36.38 -31.40
C ARG A 16 27.33 -34.89 -31.39
N ILE A 17 27.20 -34.22 -32.54
CA ILE A 17 26.89 -32.76 -32.64
C ILE A 17 25.40 -32.49 -32.92
N ARG A 18 24.57 -33.53 -33.12
CA ARG A 18 23.11 -33.33 -33.34
C ARG A 18 22.24 -33.43 -32.10
N GLY A 19 22.81 -33.66 -30.91
CA GLY A 19 22.07 -33.83 -29.66
C GLY A 19 22.05 -32.60 -28.72
N PHE A 20 22.73 -31.50 -29.04
CA PHE A 20 22.85 -30.33 -28.13
C PHE A 20 22.23 -29.02 -28.64
N ALA A 21 21.49 -29.05 -29.75
CA ALA A 21 20.90 -27.85 -30.38
C ALA A 21 19.37 -27.74 -30.15
N ALA A 22 18.79 -28.45 -29.18
CA ALA A 22 17.33 -28.45 -28.98
C ALA A 22 16.88 -28.27 -27.54
N ALA A 23 17.66 -27.61 -26.69
CA ALA A 23 17.25 -27.37 -25.28
C ALA A 23 17.56 -25.92 -24.83
N THR A 24 17.70 -24.96 -25.73
CA THR A 24 17.72 -23.54 -25.39
C THR A 24 16.42 -22.90 -25.87
N LEU A 25 15.28 -23.50 -25.50
CA LEU A 25 13.98 -22.84 -25.60
C LEU A 25 13.80 -21.99 -24.35
N LEU A 26 14.09 -20.70 -24.51
CA LEU A 26 13.29 -19.55 -24.09
C LEU A 26 12.51 -19.76 -22.79
N CYS A 27 13.18 -19.62 -21.63
CA CYS A 27 12.57 -18.93 -20.53
C CYS A 27 12.60 -17.42 -20.88
N ILE A 28 11.74 -16.98 -21.79
CA ILE A 28 11.24 -15.62 -21.77
C ILE A 28 10.35 -15.58 -20.53
N SER A 29 10.94 -15.29 -19.38
CA SER A 29 10.20 -14.74 -18.26
C SER A 29 9.60 -13.45 -18.80
N THR A 30 8.33 -13.49 -19.19
CA THR A 30 7.52 -12.29 -19.31
C THR A 30 7.62 -11.63 -17.94
N ALA A 31 8.43 -10.58 -17.86
CA ALA A 31 8.41 -9.70 -16.71
C ALA A 31 6.98 -9.22 -16.61
N ALA A 32 6.25 -9.75 -15.61
CA ALA A 32 4.95 -9.23 -15.24
C ALA A 32 5.22 -7.80 -14.81
N LEU A 33 4.95 -6.84 -15.66
CA LEU A 33 4.99 -5.43 -15.35
C LEU A 33 3.79 -5.16 -14.44
N ALA A 34 4.00 -5.31 -13.13
CA ALA A 34 3.05 -4.84 -12.14
C ALA A 34 3.02 -3.31 -12.22
N HIS A 35 1.95 -2.78 -12.76
CA HIS A 35 1.76 -1.36 -12.99
C HIS A 35 0.91 -0.77 -11.87
N HIS A 36 1.51 0.05 -10.99
CA HIS A 36 0.80 0.70 -9.92
C HIS A 36 1.01 2.21 -9.91
N GLY A 37 -0.10 2.94 -9.80
CA GLY A 37 -0.15 4.34 -9.47
C GLY A 37 -0.17 5.31 -10.64
N MET A 38 -0.36 6.59 -10.31
CA MET A 38 -0.56 7.70 -11.26
C MET A 38 0.53 7.87 -12.32
N GLY A 39 1.71 7.28 -12.14
CA GLY A 39 2.80 7.33 -13.13
C GLY A 39 2.45 6.68 -14.47
N LEU A 40 1.48 5.79 -14.51
CA LEU A 40 1.00 5.11 -15.71
C LEU A 40 0.06 5.96 -16.55
N TYR A 41 -0.50 7.01 -15.98
CA TYR A 41 -1.50 7.84 -16.61
C TYR A 41 -0.90 9.17 -17.09
N ASP A 42 -1.34 9.62 -18.25
CA ASP A 42 -0.86 10.85 -18.84
C ASP A 42 -1.77 12.03 -18.48
N ARG A 43 -1.39 12.78 -17.45
CA ARG A 43 -2.16 13.94 -16.98
C ARG A 43 -2.30 15.05 -18.02
N SER A 44 -1.50 15.04 -19.08
CA SER A 44 -1.64 15.95 -20.20
C SER A 44 -2.71 15.52 -21.22
N LYS A 45 -3.24 14.29 -21.05
CA LYS A 45 -4.29 13.71 -21.89
C LYS A 45 -5.56 13.45 -21.08
N PRO A 46 -6.34 14.50 -20.75
CA PRO A 46 -7.62 14.31 -20.11
C PRO A 46 -8.57 13.55 -21.04
N VAL A 47 -9.40 12.70 -20.45
CA VAL A 47 -10.44 11.96 -21.18
C VAL A 47 -11.80 12.27 -20.59
N GLU A 48 -12.79 12.31 -21.46
CA GLU A 48 -14.22 12.31 -21.13
C GLU A 48 -14.85 11.13 -21.86
N LEU A 49 -15.30 10.13 -21.13
CA LEU A 49 -15.82 8.87 -21.67
C LEU A 49 -17.28 8.73 -21.30
N HIS A 50 -18.13 8.53 -22.31
CA HIS A 50 -19.56 8.26 -22.13
C HIS A 50 -19.85 6.79 -22.32
N GLY A 51 -20.71 6.21 -21.51
CA GLY A 51 -21.03 4.80 -21.66
C GLY A 51 -21.79 4.20 -20.49
N VAL A 52 -21.61 2.90 -20.26
CA VAL A 52 -22.41 2.09 -19.34
C VAL A 52 -21.51 1.43 -18.29
N ILE A 53 -21.89 1.54 -17.02
CA ILE A 53 -21.22 0.83 -15.90
C ILE A 53 -21.46 -0.66 -16.03
N ARG A 54 -20.37 -1.46 -15.93
CA ARG A 54 -20.41 -2.92 -15.85
C ARG A 54 -20.20 -3.43 -14.43
N GLY A 55 -19.74 -2.61 -13.52
CA GLY A 55 -19.52 -2.90 -12.11
C GLY A 55 -18.27 -2.22 -11.58
N ILE A 56 -17.94 -2.53 -10.35
CA ILE A 56 -16.74 -2.04 -9.68
C ILE A 56 -16.00 -3.19 -9.00
N ASP A 57 -14.70 -3.25 -9.19
CA ASP A 57 -13.81 -4.10 -8.40
C ASP A 57 -13.33 -3.28 -7.20
N PHE A 58 -13.99 -3.48 -6.05
CA PHE A 58 -13.77 -2.69 -4.83
C PHE A 58 -12.69 -3.35 -3.99
N VAL A 59 -11.43 -3.14 -4.37
CA VAL A 59 -10.24 -3.85 -3.84
C VAL A 59 -9.11 -2.90 -3.46
N ASN A 60 -8.13 -3.40 -2.73
CA ASN A 60 -6.86 -2.74 -2.46
C ASN A 60 -5.77 -3.28 -3.42
N PRO A 61 -4.75 -2.53 -3.82
CA PRO A 61 -4.46 -1.14 -3.44
C PRO A 61 -5.25 -0.10 -4.24
N HIS A 62 -5.92 -0.49 -5.34
CA HIS A 62 -6.72 0.38 -6.20
C HIS A 62 -7.99 -0.33 -6.62
N SER A 63 -9.12 0.36 -6.49
CA SER A 63 -10.40 -0.10 -7.04
C SER A 63 -10.49 0.23 -8.52
N TYR A 64 -11.31 -0.51 -9.27
CA TYR A 64 -11.46 -0.31 -10.72
C TYR A 64 -12.91 -0.28 -11.12
N LEU A 65 -13.33 0.81 -11.75
CA LEU A 65 -14.61 0.87 -12.44
C LEU A 65 -14.49 0.11 -13.77
N ARG A 66 -15.32 -0.90 -13.97
CA ARG A 66 -15.52 -1.57 -15.25
C ARG A 66 -16.59 -0.82 -16.03
N PHE A 67 -16.26 -0.38 -17.22
CA PHE A 67 -17.03 0.59 -17.96
C PHE A 67 -16.98 0.33 -19.47
N ASP A 68 -18.14 0.26 -20.11
CA ASP A 68 -18.23 0.16 -21.57
C ASP A 68 -18.34 1.56 -22.16
N ALA A 69 -17.23 2.11 -22.62
CA ALA A 69 -17.19 3.42 -23.27
C ALA A 69 -17.69 3.35 -24.70
N THR A 70 -18.51 4.30 -25.09
CA THR A 70 -18.99 4.44 -26.48
C THR A 70 -18.20 5.53 -27.19
N GLY A 71 -17.48 5.15 -28.22
CA GLY A 71 -16.71 6.07 -29.06
C GLY A 71 -17.59 6.92 -29.98
N ALA A 72 -17.02 7.97 -30.56
CA ALA A 72 -17.70 8.83 -31.52
C ALA A 72 -18.17 8.09 -32.79
N ASP A 73 -17.56 6.95 -33.10
CA ASP A 73 -17.95 6.05 -34.19
C ASP A 73 -19.07 5.06 -33.81
N GLY A 74 -19.61 5.19 -32.59
CA GLY A 74 -20.64 4.31 -32.04
C GLY A 74 -20.15 2.95 -31.58
N LYS A 75 -18.85 2.66 -31.68
CA LYS A 75 -18.28 1.40 -31.19
C LYS A 75 -18.11 1.45 -29.67
N THR A 76 -18.32 0.31 -29.04
CA THR A 76 -18.13 0.14 -27.60
C THR A 76 -16.78 -0.48 -27.31
N VAL A 77 -16.06 0.10 -26.37
CA VAL A 77 -14.78 -0.39 -25.85
C VAL A 77 -14.93 -0.66 -24.37
N ALA A 78 -14.61 -1.89 -23.96
CA ALA A 78 -14.55 -2.23 -22.54
C ALA A 78 -13.34 -1.55 -21.90
N MET A 79 -13.59 -0.67 -20.94
CA MET A 79 -12.59 0.13 -20.23
C MET A 79 -12.49 -0.31 -18.77
N ARG A 80 -11.32 -0.10 -18.20
CA ARG A 80 -11.06 -0.23 -16.78
C ARG A 80 -10.43 1.06 -16.25
N CYS A 81 -11.17 1.76 -15.39
CA CYS A 81 -10.71 3.05 -14.86
C CYS A 81 -10.34 2.91 -13.38
N GLU A 82 -9.08 3.20 -13.08
CA GLU A 82 -8.51 3.10 -11.73
C GLU A 82 -9.06 4.19 -10.82
N MET A 83 -9.37 3.80 -9.59
CA MET A 83 -9.83 4.66 -8.49
C MET A 83 -8.91 4.51 -7.27
N ARG A 84 -9.29 5.09 -6.14
CA ARG A 84 -8.58 4.94 -4.85
C ARG A 84 -8.76 3.52 -4.29
N ALA A 85 -7.93 3.17 -3.31
CA ALA A 85 -8.05 1.93 -2.55
C ALA A 85 -9.46 1.77 -1.95
N ALA A 86 -9.98 0.54 -1.93
CA ALA A 86 -11.30 0.25 -1.34
C ALA A 86 -11.42 0.75 0.11
N THR A 87 -10.37 0.61 0.91
CA THR A 87 -10.35 1.12 2.30
C THR A 87 -10.55 2.63 2.35
N LEU A 88 -9.86 3.40 1.48
CA LEU A 88 -10.01 4.86 1.41
C LEU A 88 -11.39 5.27 0.90
N LEU A 89 -11.91 4.58 -0.10
CA LEU A 89 -13.27 4.83 -0.61
C LEU A 89 -14.31 4.58 0.48
N ARG A 90 -14.23 3.46 1.22
CA ARG A 90 -15.14 3.17 2.35
C ARG A 90 -15.08 4.27 3.42
N ARG A 91 -13.89 4.69 3.82
CA ARG A 91 -13.69 5.77 4.79
C ARG A 91 -14.23 7.12 4.32
N SER A 92 -14.32 7.29 3.00
CA SER A 92 -14.94 8.45 2.37
C SER A 92 -16.43 8.27 2.09
N GLY A 93 -17.05 7.17 2.53
CA GLY A 93 -18.46 6.87 2.37
C GLY A 93 -18.88 6.39 0.97
N TRP A 94 -17.90 6.08 0.11
CA TRP A 94 -18.18 5.40 -1.14
C TRP A 94 -18.53 3.93 -0.89
N THR A 95 -19.54 3.43 -1.63
CA THR A 95 -19.96 2.03 -1.56
C THR A 95 -20.05 1.41 -2.96
N PRO A 96 -19.89 0.07 -3.09
CA PRO A 96 -20.06 -0.60 -4.38
C PRO A 96 -21.45 -0.38 -5.02
N GLU A 97 -22.48 -0.22 -4.20
CA GLU A 97 -23.88 -0.04 -4.63
C GLU A 97 -24.10 1.28 -5.37
N MET A 98 -23.23 2.27 -5.20
CA MET A 98 -23.26 3.53 -5.96
C MET A 98 -23.01 3.30 -7.46
N PHE A 99 -22.35 2.20 -7.84
CA PHE A 99 -21.95 1.86 -9.21
C PHE A 99 -22.91 0.83 -9.83
N VAL A 100 -24.16 1.24 -10.02
CA VAL A 100 -25.21 0.34 -10.53
C VAL A 100 -24.87 -0.16 -11.93
N THR A 101 -24.77 -1.47 -12.09
CA THR A 101 -24.54 -2.12 -13.40
C THR A 101 -25.68 -1.76 -14.37
N GLY A 102 -25.33 -1.34 -15.58
CA GLY A 102 -26.28 -0.90 -16.60
C GLY A 102 -26.60 0.61 -16.56
N ALA A 103 -26.18 1.33 -15.52
CA ALA A 103 -26.38 2.77 -15.46
C ALA A 103 -25.51 3.50 -16.47
N GLN A 104 -26.09 4.52 -17.13
CA GLN A 104 -25.35 5.45 -17.96
C GLN A 104 -24.43 6.31 -17.08
N ALA A 105 -23.20 6.49 -17.51
CA ALA A 105 -22.24 7.33 -16.80
C ALA A 105 -21.33 8.10 -17.75
N THR A 106 -20.79 9.19 -17.24
CA THR A 106 -19.68 9.91 -17.85
C THR A 106 -18.49 9.87 -16.90
N VAL A 107 -17.38 9.33 -17.36
CA VAL A 107 -16.11 9.26 -16.64
C VAL A 107 -15.20 10.37 -17.13
N TYR A 108 -14.64 11.12 -16.21
CA TYR A 108 -13.62 12.14 -16.45
C TYR A 108 -12.32 11.71 -15.80
N GLY A 109 -11.20 11.82 -16.51
CA GLY A 109 -9.93 11.36 -15.95
C GLY A 109 -8.77 11.51 -16.91
N PHE A 110 -7.85 10.55 -16.87
CA PHE A 110 -6.62 10.59 -17.68
C PHE A 110 -6.40 9.25 -18.38
N ALA A 111 -5.95 9.30 -19.64
CA ALA A 111 -5.61 8.11 -20.40
C ALA A 111 -4.39 7.39 -19.81
N HIS A 112 -4.40 6.08 -19.83
CA HIS A 112 -3.20 5.29 -19.60
C HIS A 112 -2.20 5.50 -20.73
N ARG A 113 -0.88 5.46 -20.44
CA ARG A 113 0.18 5.74 -21.43
C ARG A 113 0.27 4.69 -22.52
N ASP A 114 0.10 3.43 -22.14
CA ASP A 114 0.38 2.28 -23.00
C ASP A 114 -0.85 1.38 -23.22
N ASP A 115 -1.90 1.48 -22.40
CA ASP A 115 -3.12 0.68 -22.51
C ASP A 115 -4.33 1.57 -22.89
N PRO A 116 -4.80 1.50 -24.14
CA PRO A 116 -5.94 2.30 -24.60
C PRO A 116 -7.27 1.89 -23.93
N THR A 117 -7.32 0.77 -23.23
CA THR A 117 -8.50 0.26 -22.51
C THR A 117 -8.47 0.59 -21.03
N ALA A 118 -7.47 1.34 -20.55
CA ALA A 118 -7.34 1.75 -19.18
C ALA A 118 -7.41 3.27 -19.02
N CYS A 119 -8.00 3.72 -17.91
CA CYS A 119 -8.01 5.13 -17.53
C CYS A 119 -7.86 5.29 -16.01
N TYR A 120 -7.48 6.50 -15.60
CA TYR A 120 -7.56 6.94 -14.22
C TYR A 120 -8.81 7.79 -14.03
N LEU A 121 -9.68 7.41 -13.11
CA LEU A 121 -10.91 8.13 -12.84
C LEU A 121 -10.63 9.28 -11.85
N GLU A 122 -10.84 10.50 -12.30
CA GLU A 122 -10.80 11.69 -11.44
C GLU A 122 -12.21 12.04 -10.96
N ASP A 123 -13.18 12.09 -11.88
CA ASP A 123 -14.59 12.34 -11.57
C ASP A 123 -15.51 11.37 -12.33
N ILE A 124 -16.71 11.21 -11.79
CA ILE A 124 -17.78 10.44 -12.43
C ILE A 124 -19.13 11.14 -12.27
N LYS A 125 -19.94 11.09 -13.32
CA LYS A 125 -21.36 11.43 -13.28
C LYS A 125 -22.17 10.19 -13.63
N ILE A 126 -23.09 9.76 -12.77
CA ILE A 126 -23.92 8.57 -12.97
C ILE A 126 -25.38 9.04 -13.18
N GLY A 127 -25.93 8.78 -14.35
CA GLY A 127 -27.26 9.25 -14.73
C GLY A 127 -27.39 10.77 -14.56
N ASP A 128 -28.44 11.20 -13.87
CA ASP A 128 -28.72 12.62 -13.58
C ASP A 128 -28.10 13.12 -12.27
N ALA A 129 -27.36 12.26 -11.55
CA ALA A 129 -26.70 12.66 -10.30
C ALA A 129 -25.65 13.76 -10.54
N PRO A 130 -25.33 14.57 -9.52
CA PRO A 130 -24.19 15.49 -9.59
C PRO A 130 -22.91 14.79 -9.94
N ARG A 131 -22.00 15.50 -10.60
CA ARG A 131 -20.62 15.02 -10.83
C ARG A 131 -19.91 14.86 -9.48
N MET A 132 -19.33 13.70 -9.24
CA MET A 132 -18.63 13.31 -8.01
C MET A 132 -17.14 13.19 -8.30
N ASN A 133 -16.31 13.80 -7.45
CA ASN A 133 -14.86 13.60 -7.49
C ASN A 133 -14.47 12.39 -6.63
N ARG A 134 -13.50 11.60 -7.05
CA ARG A 134 -13.00 10.41 -6.32
C ARG A 134 -12.55 10.69 -4.88
N ASN A 135 -12.36 11.96 -4.51
CA ASN A 135 -12.00 12.40 -3.16
C ASN A 135 -13.21 12.95 -2.39
N ASP A 136 -14.40 12.99 -2.99
CA ASP A 136 -15.60 13.46 -2.30
C ASP A 136 -15.87 12.61 -1.06
N GLN A 137 -16.41 13.28 -0.05
CA GLN A 137 -16.78 12.71 1.22
C GLN A 137 -18.30 12.56 1.30
N PHE A 138 -18.75 11.35 1.53
CA PHE A 138 -20.16 11.01 1.78
C PHE A 138 -20.34 10.61 3.24
N GLU A 139 -21.58 10.46 3.66
CA GLU A 139 -21.87 10.00 5.01
C GLU A 139 -21.41 8.54 5.20
N VAL A 140 -20.59 8.30 6.21
CA VAL A 140 -20.18 6.94 6.61
C VAL A 140 -21.25 6.41 7.56
N THR A 141 -21.98 5.39 7.14
CA THR A 141 -23.07 4.79 7.91
C THR A 141 -22.60 3.86 9.04
N SER A 142 -21.38 3.31 8.91
CA SER A 142 -20.78 2.42 9.91
C SER A 142 -19.78 3.21 10.78
N LYS A 143 -20.27 3.87 11.83
CA LYS A 143 -19.40 4.59 12.79
C LYS A 143 -19.03 3.67 13.94
N THR A 144 -17.77 3.75 14.39
CA THR A 144 -17.33 3.08 15.63
C THR A 144 -17.96 3.78 16.83
N ASP A 145 -18.74 3.04 17.62
CA ASP A 145 -19.29 3.54 18.88
C ASP A 145 -18.23 3.48 19.99
N LEU A 146 -17.86 4.64 20.52
CA LEU A 146 -16.89 4.80 21.61
C LEU A 146 -17.54 5.03 22.97
N SER A 147 -18.87 5.16 23.05
CA SER A 147 -19.58 5.58 24.26
C SER A 147 -19.36 4.65 25.47
N ASN A 148 -19.15 3.36 25.22
CA ASN A 148 -18.95 2.33 26.23
C ASN A 148 -17.54 1.74 26.24
N ARG A 149 -16.58 2.34 25.53
CA ARG A 149 -15.22 1.81 25.46
C ARG A 149 -14.45 2.17 26.74
N PRO A 150 -14.01 1.18 27.55
CA PRO A 150 -13.20 1.47 28.72
C PRO A 150 -11.80 1.95 28.30
N ALA A 151 -11.31 2.99 28.97
CA ALA A 151 -9.96 3.52 28.72
C ALA A 151 -8.84 2.57 29.22
N ARG A 152 -9.18 1.65 30.13
CA ARG A 152 -8.27 0.64 30.68
C ARG A 152 -8.88 -0.75 30.62
N LEU A 153 -8.02 -1.74 30.46
CA LEU A 153 -8.40 -3.13 30.63
C LEU A 153 -8.59 -3.46 32.14
N PRO A 154 -9.29 -4.54 32.47
CA PRO A 154 -9.41 -4.99 33.88
C PRO A 154 -8.06 -5.26 34.56
N SER A 155 -7.01 -5.56 33.79
CA SER A 155 -5.63 -5.74 34.27
C SER A 155 -4.91 -4.42 34.61
N GLY A 156 -5.49 -3.28 34.24
CA GLY A 156 -5.03 -1.95 34.59
C GLY A 156 -4.30 -1.19 33.47
N GLU A 157 -3.83 -1.86 32.43
CA GLU A 157 -3.14 -1.25 31.31
C GLU A 157 -4.10 -0.42 30.43
N PRO A 158 -3.60 0.60 29.71
CA PRO A 158 -4.38 1.31 28.71
C PRO A 158 -5.00 0.36 27.67
N ASN A 159 -6.26 0.58 27.35
CA ASN A 159 -6.97 -0.22 26.35
C ASN A 159 -6.72 0.34 24.95
N ILE A 160 -5.65 -0.13 24.32
CA ILE A 160 -5.32 0.21 22.93
C ILE A 160 -5.96 -0.73 21.90
N SER A 161 -6.75 -1.74 22.36
CA SER A 161 -7.48 -2.64 21.43
C SER A 161 -8.46 -1.84 20.58
N GLY A 162 -8.65 -2.23 19.33
CA GLY A 162 -9.62 -1.65 18.42
C GLY A 162 -9.05 -1.31 17.07
N ASP A 163 -9.85 -0.64 16.27
CA ASP A 163 -9.55 -0.29 14.91
C ASP A 163 -9.01 1.14 14.83
N TRP A 164 -7.84 1.30 14.26
CA TRP A 164 -7.08 2.53 14.22
C TRP A 164 -6.74 2.93 12.79
N ALA A 165 -6.83 4.21 12.50
CA ALA A 165 -6.47 4.73 11.18
C ALA A 165 -5.86 6.12 11.29
N GLN A 166 -4.96 6.43 10.38
CA GLN A 166 -4.49 7.79 10.21
C GLN A 166 -5.66 8.70 9.81
N GLU A 167 -5.60 9.96 10.20
CA GLU A 167 -6.55 10.95 9.71
C GLU A 167 -6.55 11.02 8.19
N GLN A 168 -7.75 11.11 7.61
CA GLN A 168 -7.88 11.26 6.17
C GLN A 168 -7.39 12.63 5.71
N TRP A 169 -6.72 12.62 4.56
CA TRP A 169 -6.42 13.81 3.79
C TRP A 169 -7.39 13.91 2.63
N VAL A 170 -8.10 15.01 2.55
CA VAL A 170 -9.21 15.24 1.61
C VAL A 170 -9.02 16.56 0.87
N ILE A 171 -9.71 16.76 -0.23
CA ILE A 171 -9.72 18.03 -0.94
C ILE A 171 -10.72 18.96 -0.27
N ALA A 172 -10.24 20.11 0.21
CA ALA A 172 -11.09 21.23 0.63
C ALA A 172 -11.37 22.15 -0.58
N ARG A 173 -12.57 22.75 -0.63
CA ARG A 173 -12.95 23.65 -1.72
C ARG A 173 -12.00 24.84 -1.79
N GLY A 174 -11.51 25.13 -2.98
CA GLY A 174 -10.56 26.22 -3.21
C GLY A 174 -9.14 26.02 -2.69
N ALA A 175 -8.84 24.87 -2.06
CA ALA A 175 -7.53 24.62 -1.44
C ALA A 175 -6.41 24.32 -2.45
N GLY A 176 -6.74 23.82 -3.62
CA GLY A 176 -5.75 23.40 -4.62
C GLY A 176 -4.92 22.18 -4.24
N GLY A 177 -5.25 21.48 -3.12
CA GLY A 177 -4.52 20.32 -2.63
C GLY A 177 -5.27 19.59 -1.52
N LEU A 178 -4.64 18.51 -1.04
CA LEU A 178 -5.16 17.70 0.07
C LEU A 178 -4.86 18.40 1.41
N VAL A 179 -5.83 18.36 2.32
CA VAL A 179 -5.72 18.87 3.69
C VAL A 179 -6.22 17.82 4.69
N PRO A 180 -5.76 17.83 5.95
CA PRO A 180 -6.34 16.98 6.98
C PRO A 180 -7.84 17.24 7.12
N LYS A 181 -8.64 16.19 7.26
CA LYS A 181 -10.10 16.27 7.28
C LYS A 181 -10.65 17.22 8.35
N HIS A 182 -10.00 17.29 9.53
CA HIS A 182 -10.41 18.20 10.61
C HIS A 182 -10.18 19.68 10.27
N LEU A 183 -9.29 20.01 9.33
CA LEU A 183 -8.99 21.38 8.92
C LEU A 183 -9.82 21.86 7.73
N VAL A 184 -10.66 21.02 7.14
CA VAL A 184 -11.44 21.37 5.93
C VAL A 184 -12.22 22.67 6.14
N ALA A 185 -13.00 22.77 7.21
CA ALA A 185 -13.83 23.96 7.48
C ALA A 185 -12.97 25.22 7.70
N ASP A 186 -11.83 25.11 8.38
CA ASP A 186 -10.92 26.21 8.63
C ASP A 186 -10.21 26.68 7.34
N VAL A 187 -9.89 25.76 6.45
CA VAL A 187 -9.33 26.08 5.13
C VAL A 187 -10.38 26.72 4.22
N GLU A 188 -11.57 26.15 4.15
CA GLU A 188 -12.68 26.68 3.31
C GLU A 188 -13.15 28.08 3.75
N SER A 189 -13.06 28.37 5.05
CA SER A 189 -13.34 29.72 5.58
C SER A 189 -12.17 30.70 5.48
N GLY A 190 -10.99 30.25 5.03
CA GLY A 190 -9.78 31.05 4.92
C GLY A 190 -9.06 31.31 6.26
N LYS A 191 -9.47 30.64 7.35
CA LYS A 191 -8.83 30.75 8.66
C LYS A 191 -7.46 30.08 8.69
N VAL A 192 -7.26 29.01 7.93
CA VAL A 192 -6.00 28.29 7.77
C VAL A 192 -5.60 28.27 6.29
N ALA A 193 -4.38 28.68 5.99
CA ALA A 193 -3.86 28.58 4.63
C ALA A 193 -3.19 27.21 4.41
N VAL A 194 -3.44 26.58 3.25
CA VAL A 194 -2.88 25.24 2.92
C VAL A 194 -1.36 25.18 3.05
N LYS A 195 -0.65 26.28 2.70
CA LYS A 195 0.81 26.37 2.83
C LYS A 195 1.32 26.25 4.28
N ASP A 196 0.48 26.53 5.26
CA ASP A 196 0.81 26.51 6.68
C ASP A 196 0.50 25.15 7.33
N ILE A 197 -0.12 24.22 6.57
CA ILE A 197 -0.41 22.87 7.02
C ILE A 197 0.87 22.02 6.88
N PRO A 198 1.33 21.35 7.96
CA PRO A 198 2.46 20.44 7.85
C PRO A 198 2.20 19.36 6.81
N PRO A 199 3.22 18.92 6.06
CA PRO A 199 3.07 17.82 5.11
C PRO A 199 2.61 16.55 5.81
N SER A 200 1.86 15.71 5.09
CA SER A 200 1.49 14.38 5.58
C SER A 200 2.74 13.59 5.98
N GLY A 201 2.70 12.91 7.09
CA GLY A 201 3.84 12.17 7.64
C GLY A 201 4.26 10.91 6.85
N TRP A 202 3.83 10.74 5.60
CA TRP A 202 4.04 9.54 4.79
C TRP A 202 5.41 9.45 4.10
N GLY A 203 6.15 10.56 4.06
CA GLY A 203 7.47 10.58 3.43
C GLY A 203 8.55 9.94 4.31
N PRO A 204 9.70 9.58 3.71
CA PRO A 204 10.85 9.12 4.46
C PRO A 204 11.35 10.21 5.41
N ARG A 205 11.79 9.80 6.60
CA ARG A 205 12.46 10.70 7.53
C ARG A 205 13.89 10.95 7.08
N PRO A 206 14.46 12.12 7.35
CA PRO A 206 15.87 12.37 7.07
C PRO A 206 16.76 11.38 7.82
N VAL A 207 17.78 10.89 7.14
CA VAL A 207 18.86 10.05 7.72
C VAL A 207 20.20 10.41 7.09
N THR A 208 21.27 10.18 7.84
CA THR A 208 22.63 10.22 7.33
C THR A 208 23.02 8.83 6.81
N PHE A 209 23.07 8.67 5.50
CA PHE A 209 23.36 7.37 4.90
C PHE A 209 24.83 6.96 5.10
N THR A 210 25.06 5.66 5.24
CA THR A 210 26.36 5.05 4.95
C THR A 210 26.66 5.15 3.45
N ALA A 211 27.89 4.85 3.04
CA ALA A 211 28.24 4.79 1.61
C ALA A 211 27.35 3.81 0.84
N ARG A 212 27.05 2.65 1.42
CA ARG A 212 26.14 1.65 0.84
C ARG A 212 24.71 2.17 0.79
N GLY A 213 24.21 2.71 1.89
CA GLY A 213 22.87 3.26 1.96
C GLY A 213 22.61 4.36 0.92
N LYS A 214 23.59 5.27 0.76
CA LYS A 214 23.53 6.33 -0.24
C LYS A 214 23.49 5.78 -1.68
N ALA A 215 24.37 4.84 -2.01
CA ALA A 215 24.42 4.25 -3.34
C ALA A 215 23.10 3.54 -3.70
N GLU A 216 22.54 2.77 -2.76
CA GLU A 216 21.28 2.06 -2.98
C GLU A 216 20.06 3.00 -2.99
N ALA A 217 20.06 4.09 -2.20
CA ALA A 217 19.01 5.10 -2.24
C ALA A 217 19.03 5.90 -3.55
N ASP A 218 20.21 6.26 -4.06
CA ASP A 218 20.37 6.95 -5.35
C ASP A 218 19.94 6.09 -6.54
N ALA A 219 20.16 4.77 -6.44
CA ALA A 219 19.76 3.80 -7.46
C ALA A 219 18.29 3.37 -7.37
N PHE A 220 17.57 3.76 -6.31
CA PHE A 220 16.20 3.32 -6.05
C PHE A 220 15.22 3.89 -7.09
N ARG A 221 14.53 3.00 -7.79
CA ARG A 221 13.51 3.37 -8.78
C ARG A 221 12.13 3.28 -8.15
N MET A 222 11.56 4.40 -7.77
CA MET A 222 10.27 4.49 -7.05
C MET A 222 9.13 3.73 -7.74
N TRP A 223 9.14 3.69 -9.07
CA TRP A 223 8.09 3.08 -9.89
C TRP A 223 8.49 1.73 -10.48
N SER A 224 9.57 1.13 -9.97
CA SER A 224 10.01 -0.22 -10.37
C SER A 224 9.51 -1.25 -9.37
N PRO A 225 8.80 -2.29 -9.81
CA PRO A 225 8.37 -3.39 -8.92
C PRO A 225 9.55 -4.16 -8.31
N GLU A 226 10.74 -4.11 -8.91
CA GLU A 226 11.94 -4.74 -8.37
C GLU A 226 12.44 -4.02 -7.13
N ASP A 227 12.29 -2.68 -7.08
CA ASP A 227 12.81 -1.86 -5.98
C ASP A 227 11.74 -1.54 -4.94
N ASN A 228 10.50 -1.31 -5.38
CA ASN A 228 9.40 -0.92 -4.50
C ASN A 228 8.42 -2.10 -4.27
N PRO A 229 8.47 -2.75 -3.10
CA PRO A 229 7.65 -3.93 -2.81
C PRO A 229 6.14 -3.65 -2.87
N ARG A 230 5.72 -2.41 -2.62
CA ARG A 230 4.32 -2.00 -2.64
C ARG A 230 3.69 -2.21 -4.02
N LEU A 231 4.48 -2.07 -5.08
CA LEU A 231 4.04 -2.31 -6.45
C LEU A 231 3.78 -3.80 -6.76
N ARG A 232 4.09 -4.69 -5.81
CA ARG A 232 3.81 -6.14 -5.84
C ARG A 232 2.94 -6.60 -4.68
N CYS A 233 2.13 -5.72 -4.10
CA CYS A 233 1.30 -6.05 -2.95
C CYS A 233 2.10 -6.66 -1.77
N ARG A 234 3.33 -6.23 -1.57
CA ARG A 234 4.17 -6.68 -0.46
C ARG A 234 4.34 -5.56 0.57
N PRO A 235 4.37 -5.91 1.85
CA PRO A 235 4.65 -4.96 2.91
C PRO A 235 5.97 -4.21 2.68
N THR A 236 6.04 -2.97 3.15
CA THR A 236 7.27 -2.19 3.18
C THR A 236 7.96 -2.35 4.53
N SER A 237 7.33 -1.83 5.58
CA SER A 237 7.83 -1.95 6.95
C SER A 237 6.71 -1.72 7.97
N ILE A 238 6.93 -2.18 9.20
CA ILE A 238 6.02 -1.91 10.33
C ILE A 238 5.88 -0.41 10.62
N ILE A 239 6.83 0.42 10.19
CA ILE A 239 6.81 1.87 10.37
C ILE A 239 5.90 2.51 9.33
N LEU A 240 6.17 2.29 8.04
CA LEU A 240 5.45 2.97 6.98
C LEU A 240 4.03 2.42 6.80
N ASP A 241 3.85 1.11 6.84
CA ASP A 241 2.55 0.49 6.58
C ASP A 241 1.53 0.73 7.71
N TRP A 242 1.99 1.20 8.88
CA TRP A 242 1.12 1.65 9.97
C TRP A 242 0.30 2.88 9.60
N ILE A 243 0.87 3.81 8.83
CA ILE A 243 0.26 5.12 8.54
C ILE A 243 0.03 5.39 7.05
N PHE A 244 0.59 4.57 6.14
CA PHE A 244 0.55 4.91 4.72
C PHE A 244 -0.86 4.80 4.13
N ASP A 245 -1.22 5.83 3.36
CA ASP A 245 -2.46 5.94 2.57
C ASP A 245 -3.74 5.60 3.35
N GLY A 246 -3.72 5.84 4.67
CA GLY A 246 -4.88 5.74 5.56
C GLY A 246 -5.51 4.35 5.69
N PRO A 247 -4.74 3.24 5.80
CA PRO A 247 -5.33 1.95 6.11
C PRO A 247 -6.03 1.96 7.47
N VAL A 248 -6.95 1.04 7.66
CA VAL A 248 -7.47 0.72 8.99
C VAL A 248 -6.67 -0.47 9.51
N ASN A 249 -6.00 -0.29 10.64
CA ASN A 249 -5.26 -1.35 11.33
C ASN A 249 -6.06 -1.78 12.56
N ARG A 250 -5.95 -3.03 12.96
CA ARG A 250 -6.58 -3.54 14.18
C ARG A 250 -5.54 -3.91 15.21
N ILE A 251 -5.75 -3.47 16.46
CA ILE A 251 -4.99 -3.94 17.62
C ILE A 251 -5.88 -4.82 18.47
N THR A 252 -5.39 -6.01 18.81
CA THR A 252 -6.03 -6.95 19.74
C THR A 252 -5.10 -7.22 20.91
N GLN A 253 -5.44 -6.71 22.10
CA GLN A 253 -4.71 -7.02 23.33
C GLN A 253 -5.20 -8.35 23.92
N GLN A 254 -4.25 -9.23 24.19
CA GLN A 254 -4.45 -10.50 24.89
C GLN A 254 -3.58 -10.51 26.15
N LYS A 255 -3.71 -11.55 26.97
CA LYS A 255 -3.00 -11.64 28.26
C LYS A 255 -1.48 -11.62 28.14
N ASP A 256 -0.93 -12.25 27.11
CA ASP A 256 0.50 -12.49 26.91
C ASP A 256 1.06 -11.87 25.64
N ARG A 257 0.22 -11.26 24.84
CA ARG A 257 0.61 -10.66 23.56
C ARG A 257 -0.37 -9.60 23.08
N ILE A 258 0.13 -8.75 22.23
CA ILE A 258 -0.67 -7.79 21.45
C ILE A 258 -0.48 -8.13 19.97
N VAL A 259 -1.60 -8.26 19.26
CA VAL A 259 -1.60 -8.54 17.84
C VAL A 259 -1.98 -7.27 17.10
N ILE A 260 -1.22 -6.92 16.07
CA ILE A 260 -1.51 -5.82 15.15
C ILE A 260 -1.74 -6.41 13.76
N ASP A 261 -2.98 -6.28 13.27
CA ASP A 261 -3.34 -6.59 11.89
C ASP A 261 -3.19 -5.32 11.05
N TYR A 262 -2.29 -5.33 10.09
CA TYR A 262 -2.06 -4.20 9.18
C TYR A 262 -3.03 -4.28 8.00
N GLY A 263 -3.84 -3.24 7.81
CA GLY A 263 -4.93 -3.26 6.85
C GLY A 263 -4.54 -3.07 5.39
N LEU A 264 -3.32 -2.55 5.11
CA LEU A 264 -2.93 -2.27 3.73
C LEU A 264 -2.57 -3.54 2.95
N PHE A 265 -1.71 -4.39 3.53
CA PHE A 265 -1.22 -5.62 2.90
C PHE A 265 -1.62 -6.89 3.65
N SER A 266 -2.52 -6.75 4.63
CA SER A 266 -3.10 -7.86 5.41
C SER A 266 -2.04 -8.78 6.03
N PHE A 267 -1.03 -8.19 6.69
CA PHE A 267 -0.05 -8.94 7.46
C PHE A 267 -0.25 -8.71 8.97
N GLU A 268 0.11 -9.72 9.74
CA GLU A 268 0.00 -9.73 11.20
C GLU A 268 1.37 -9.48 11.84
N ARG A 269 1.38 -8.74 12.96
CA ARG A 269 2.52 -8.58 13.85
C ARG A 269 2.14 -8.96 15.26
N VAL A 270 2.92 -9.84 15.88
CA VAL A 270 2.74 -10.26 17.27
C VAL A 270 3.79 -9.60 18.17
N ILE A 271 3.34 -8.92 19.22
CA ILE A 271 4.17 -8.33 20.28
C ILE A 271 4.00 -9.17 21.52
N TYR A 272 5.04 -9.85 21.98
CA TYR A 272 5.03 -10.68 23.19
C TYR A 272 5.29 -9.83 24.43
N VAL A 273 4.27 -9.62 25.29
CA VAL A 273 4.36 -8.71 26.44
C VAL A 273 4.96 -9.32 27.71
N ASN A 274 5.20 -10.62 27.72
CA ASN A 274 5.78 -11.31 28.89
C ASN A 274 7.16 -11.93 28.60
N MET A 275 7.80 -11.57 27.49
CA MET A 275 9.14 -12.03 27.18
C MET A 275 10.18 -11.01 27.64
N ALA A 276 11.14 -11.47 28.46
CA ALA A 276 12.21 -10.62 28.97
C ALA A 276 13.34 -10.38 27.94
N ALA A 277 13.45 -11.21 26.93
CA ALA A 277 14.46 -11.09 25.87
C ALA A 277 13.99 -11.81 24.60
N HIS A 278 14.53 -11.38 23.46
CA HIS A 278 14.35 -12.09 22.19
C HIS A 278 14.98 -13.49 22.21
N PRO A 279 14.38 -14.47 21.51
CA PRO A 279 15.00 -15.79 21.37
C PRO A 279 16.29 -15.70 20.57
N LYS A 280 17.22 -16.61 20.81
CA LYS A 280 18.49 -16.65 20.09
C LYS A 280 18.34 -16.93 18.59
N ASN A 281 17.33 -17.70 18.23
CA ASN A 281 17.05 -18.08 16.84
C ASN A 281 15.71 -17.47 16.43
N ILE A 282 15.75 -16.41 15.62
CA ILE A 282 14.58 -15.75 15.04
C ILE A 282 14.52 -16.11 13.56
N THR A 283 13.39 -16.58 13.10
CA THR A 283 13.12 -16.66 11.66
C THR A 283 12.80 -15.25 11.15
N PRO A 284 13.61 -14.66 10.25
CA PRO A 284 13.36 -13.33 9.75
C PRO A 284 11.99 -13.20 9.07
N SER A 285 11.37 -12.04 9.23
CA SER A 285 10.08 -11.72 8.59
C SER A 285 9.93 -10.22 8.35
N TYR A 286 8.93 -9.80 7.58
CA TYR A 286 8.58 -8.39 7.41
C TYR A 286 8.22 -7.70 8.72
N ALA A 287 7.55 -8.41 9.62
CA ALA A 287 7.13 -7.87 10.91
C ALA A 287 8.22 -7.93 11.98
N GLY A 288 9.30 -8.68 11.74
CA GLY A 288 10.31 -8.98 12.75
C GLY A 288 9.77 -9.81 13.90
N HIS A 289 10.52 -9.87 14.99
CA HIS A 289 10.12 -10.44 16.27
C HIS A 289 10.03 -9.32 17.30
N SER A 290 8.85 -9.09 17.87
CA SER A 290 8.60 -7.99 18.79
C SER A 290 8.39 -8.50 20.22
N ILE A 291 9.05 -7.85 21.18
CA ILE A 291 8.75 -7.98 22.61
C ILE A 291 8.29 -6.63 23.15
N GLY A 292 7.41 -6.62 24.13
CA GLY A 292 6.87 -5.40 24.69
C GLY A 292 6.69 -5.44 26.19
N HIS A 293 6.69 -4.27 26.80
CA HIS A 293 6.34 -4.08 28.21
C HIS A 293 5.71 -2.72 28.44
N TRP A 294 4.96 -2.60 29.53
CA TRP A 294 4.35 -1.33 29.92
C TRP A 294 5.24 -0.54 30.86
N GLU A 295 5.52 0.73 30.50
CA GLU A 295 6.12 1.73 31.37
C GLU A 295 5.05 2.75 31.76
N GLY A 296 4.34 2.48 32.87
CA GLY A 296 3.14 3.25 33.21
C GLY A 296 2.08 3.13 32.13
N ASP A 297 1.76 4.22 31.47
CA ASP A 297 0.73 4.26 30.39
C ASP A 297 1.33 4.17 28.97
N VAL A 298 2.61 3.84 28.85
CA VAL A 298 3.30 3.72 27.55
C VAL A 298 3.67 2.26 27.31
N LEU A 299 3.20 1.69 26.21
CA LEU A 299 3.68 0.41 25.72
C LEU A 299 5.00 0.64 24.97
N VAL A 300 6.09 0.08 25.47
CA VAL A 300 7.40 0.07 24.83
C VAL A 300 7.57 -1.25 24.11
N VAL A 301 7.92 -1.19 22.83
CA VAL A 301 8.09 -2.36 21.95
C VAL A 301 9.48 -2.33 21.34
N ASP A 302 10.19 -3.43 21.50
CA ASP A 302 11.51 -3.69 20.92
C ASP A 302 11.36 -4.74 19.81
N THR A 303 11.93 -4.49 18.62
CA THR A 303 11.77 -5.38 17.46
C THR A 303 13.07 -5.56 16.71
N ILE A 304 13.45 -6.83 16.49
CA ILE A 304 14.59 -7.27 15.69
C ILE A 304 14.17 -8.42 14.75
N GLY A 305 15.10 -8.95 13.98
CA GLY A 305 14.86 -10.14 13.15
C GLY A 305 14.01 -9.85 11.92
N PHE A 306 14.27 -8.72 11.28
CA PHE A 306 13.65 -8.36 10.02
C PHE A 306 14.31 -9.05 8.82
N GLU A 307 13.54 -9.38 7.79
CA GLU A 307 14.08 -9.62 6.46
C GLU A 307 14.61 -8.31 5.88
N PRO A 308 15.72 -8.31 5.10
CA PRO A 308 16.18 -7.12 4.38
C PRO A 308 15.07 -6.56 3.47
N GLY A 309 14.88 -5.24 3.48
CA GLY A 309 13.78 -4.65 2.75
C GLY A 309 13.87 -3.13 2.59
N VAL A 310 12.70 -2.52 2.43
CA VAL A 310 12.53 -1.07 2.33
C VAL A 310 11.91 -0.57 3.62
N LEU A 311 12.58 0.36 4.29
CA LEU A 311 12.06 1.00 5.50
C LEU A 311 11.00 2.06 5.15
N ALA A 312 11.37 2.99 4.27
CA ALA A 312 10.49 3.97 3.64
C ALA A 312 11.21 4.49 2.38
N ALA A 313 10.71 4.19 1.22
CA ALA A 313 11.37 4.48 -0.05
C ALA A 313 11.91 5.93 -0.14
N PRO A 314 13.18 6.15 -0.49
CA PRO A 314 14.17 5.19 -0.98
C PRO A 314 15.04 4.53 0.12
N VAL A 315 14.74 4.75 1.40
CA VAL A 315 15.53 4.23 2.53
C VAL A 315 15.30 2.73 2.65
N LYS A 316 16.35 1.94 2.50
CA LYS A 316 16.37 0.49 2.71
C LYS A 316 16.85 0.13 4.12
N HIS A 317 16.69 -1.14 4.47
CA HIS A 317 17.25 -1.72 5.69
C HIS A 317 17.78 -3.14 5.45
N SER A 318 18.67 -3.56 6.34
CA SER A 318 19.23 -4.91 6.37
C SER A 318 18.51 -5.79 7.41
N ASP A 319 19.02 -6.98 7.62
CA ASP A 319 18.64 -7.88 8.73
C ASP A 319 19.16 -7.40 10.11
N GLN A 320 20.00 -6.35 10.14
CA GLN A 320 20.44 -5.70 11.36
C GLN A 320 19.51 -4.56 11.81
N LEU A 321 18.39 -4.36 11.13
CA LEU A 321 17.40 -3.37 11.53
C LEU A 321 16.91 -3.67 12.96
N HIS A 322 16.97 -2.65 13.81
CA HIS A 322 16.43 -2.62 15.16
C HIS A 322 15.43 -1.47 15.30
N VAL A 323 14.24 -1.74 15.77
CA VAL A 323 13.19 -0.73 15.92
C VAL A 323 12.67 -0.73 17.35
N VAL A 324 12.67 0.44 17.99
CA VAL A 324 12.02 0.67 19.27
C VAL A 324 10.84 1.62 19.07
N GLU A 325 9.66 1.22 19.56
CA GLU A 325 8.44 2.00 19.47
C GLU A 325 7.84 2.25 20.85
N ARG A 326 7.15 3.37 21.01
CA ARG A 326 6.47 3.77 22.25
C ARG A 326 5.05 4.20 21.90
N PHE A 327 4.07 3.39 22.27
CA PHE A 327 2.66 3.67 22.04
C PHE A 327 2.02 4.28 23.27
N LYS A 328 1.31 5.39 23.08
CA LYS A 328 0.60 6.11 24.16
C LYS A 328 -0.82 6.44 23.73
N LEU A 329 -1.79 5.96 24.51
CA LEU A 329 -3.19 6.28 24.33
C LEU A 329 -3.53 7.61 25.00
N ASP A 330 -4.20 8.52 24.28
CA ASP A 330 -4.98 9.59 24.89
C ASP A 330 -6.46 9.15 24.96
N PRO A 331 -6.96 8.79 26.16
CA PRO A 331 -8.34 8.29 26.29
C PRO A 331 -9.40 9.40 26.18
N LYS A 332 -9.01 10.68 26.19
CA LYS A 332 -9.96 11.79 26.03
C LYS A 332 -10.20 12.07 24.53
N ALA A 333 -9.14 12.11 23.77
CA ALA A 333 -9.20 12.32 22.34
C ALA A 333 -9.40 11.01 21.55
N TRP A 334 -9.22 9.85 22.20
CA TRP A 334 -9.16 8.53 21.55
C TRP A 334 -8.18 8.51 20.39
N THR A 335 -6.97 9.02 20.67
CA THR A 335 -5.83 8.96 19.76
C THR A 335 -4.75 8.05 20.30
N LEU A 336 -4.07 7.35 19.41
CA LEU A 336 -2.91 6.52 19.73
C LEU A 336 -1.68 7.11 19.05
N THR A 337 -0.79 7.69 19.83
CA THR A 337 0.50 8.21 19.36
C THR A 337 1.55 7.11 19.44
N ARG A 338 2.36 7.00 18.39
CA ARG A 338 3.52 6.13 18.33
C ARG A 338 4.77 6.97 18.05
N ASP A 339 5.70 7.00 19.01
CA ASP A 339 7.07 7.46 18.77
C ASP A 339 7.91 6.25 18.39
N TYR A 340 8.80 6.39 17.41
CA TYR A 340 9.66 5.30 16.97
C TYR A 340 11.07 5.76 16.66
N VAL A 341 12.00 4.84 16.87
CA VAL A 341 13.42 4.94 16.52
C VAL A 341 13.85 3.66 15.83
N ALA A 342 14.41 3.78 14.64
CA ALA A 342 15.02 2.65 13.93
C ALA A 342 16.51 2.91 13.72
N GLU A 343 17.31 1.87 13.88
CA GLU A 343 18.76 1.85 13.72
C GLU A 343 19.13 0.72 12.76
N ASP A 344 19.96 1.02 11.77
CA ASP A 344 20.53 0.03 10.86
C ASP A 344 21.93 0.46 10.42
N PRO A 345 22.99 -0.10 11.03
CA PRO A 345 24.36 0.34 10.80
C PRO A 345 24.87 0.05 9.38
N VAL A 346 24.15 -0.77 8.61
CA VAL A 346 24.47 -1.08 7.22
C VAL A 346 24.05 0.05 6.28
N TYR A 347 22.90 0.71 6.57
CA TYR A 347 22.29 1.67 5.66
C TYR A 347 22.38 3.12 6.12
N PHE A 348 22.38 3.41 7.43
CA PHE A 348 22.48 4.77 7.97
C PHE A 348 23.28 4.82 9.27
N THR A 349 23.88 5.97 9.55
CA THR A 349 24.80 6.16 10.68
C THR A 349 24.15 6.87 11.86
N ASP A 350 22.98 7.46 11.67
CA ASP A 350 22.16 8.10 12.68
C ASP A 350 20.84 7.33 12.89
N LYS A 351 19.87 7.94 13.56
CA LYS A 351 18.60 7.31 13.88
C LYS A 351 17.52 7.72 12.90
N TYR A 352 16.84 6.76 12.30
CA TYR A 352 15.58 7.00 11.60
C TYR A 352 14.47 7.10 12.64
N ALA A 353 14.07 8.31 13.01
CA ALA A 353 13.13 8.55 14.09
C ALA A 353 11.93 9.39 13.65
N GLY A 354 10.81 9.18 14.29
CA GLY A 354 9.60 9.94 14.04
C GLY A 354 8.51 9.70 15.07
N SER A 355 7.44 10.46 14.91
CA SER A 355 6.20 10.32 15.68
C SER A 355 5.03 10.34 14.72
N ASP A 356 4.03 9.52 15.00
CA ASP A 356 2.75 9.52 14.29
C ASP A 356 1.59 9.32 15.25
N THR A 357 0.41 9.75 14.83
CA THR A 357 -0.81 9.62 15.61
C THR A 357 -1.91 9.08 14.73
N VAL A 358 -2.59 8.06 15.23
CA VAL A 358 -3.77 7.49 14.60
C VAL A 358 -5.00 7.75 15.47
N LEU A 359 -6.14 7.83 14.81
CA LEU A 359 -7.46 8.02 15.41
C LEU A 359 -8.18 6.67 15.45
N VAL A 360 -9.20 6.56 16.27
CA VAL A 360 -10.15 5.46 16.11
C VAL A 360 -10.73 5.53 14.70
N ALA A 361 -10.70 4.41 14.00
CA ALA A 361 -11.10 4.36 12.61
C ALA A 361 -12.58 4.71 12.43
N ASP A 362 -12.88 5.45 11.39
CA ASP A 362 -14.21 5.84 10.98
C ASP A 362 -15.03 4.69 10.38
N VAL A 363 -14.35 3.63 9.93
CA VAL A 363 -14.96 2.36 9.52
C VAL A 363 -14.24 1.19 10.20
N PRO A 364 -14.90 0.06 10.44
CA PRO A 364 -14.25 -1.10 11.03
C PRO A 364 -13.15 -1.66 10.12
N TYR A 365 -12.12 -2.24 10.76
CA TYR A 365 -11.13 -3.05 10.06
C TYR A 365 -11.80 -4.17 9.27
N GLU A 366 -11.39 -4.33 8.05
CA GLU A 366 -11.83 -5.41 7.18
C GLU A 366 -10.60 -5.97 6.46
N PRO A 367 -10.28 -7.27 6.67
CA PRO A 367 -9.18 -7.89 5.97
C PRO A 367 -9.48 -7.90 4.47
N ARG A 368 -8.74 -7.12 3.73
CA ARG A 368 -8.80 -7.09 2.26
C ARG A 368 -7.40 -7.34 1.75
N PRO A 369 -7.09 -8.56 1.31
CA PRO A 369 -5.81 -8.83 0.71
C PRO A 369 -5.59 -7.87 -0.45
N CYS A 370 -4.38 -7.35 -0.55
CA CYS A 370 -3.97 -6.62 -1.73
C CYS A 370 -4.00 -7.59 -2.91
N SER A 371 -4.69 -7.21 -3.96
CA SER A 371 -4.75 -7.99 -5.19
C SER A 371 -3.99 -7.25 -6.27
N GLU A 372 -2.90 -7.83 -6.75
CA GLU A 372 -2.32 -7.40 -8.02
C GLU A 372 -3.33 -7.73 -9.11
N LEU A 373 -4.03 -6.73 -9.61
CA LEU A 373 -4.81 -6.88 -10.82
C LEU A 373 -3.87 -6.85 -12.02
N THR A 374 -3.07 -7.91 -12.16
CA THR A 374 -2.34 -8.16 -13.41
C THR A 374 -3.34 -8.39 -14.54
N PRO A 375 -2.96 -8.22 -15.82
CA PRO A 375 -3.81 -8.58 -16.94
C PRO A 375 -4.38 -9.99 -16.86
N GLU A 376 -3.68 -10.92 -16.20
CA GLU A 376 -4.11 -12.29 -15.94
C GLU A 376 -5.18 -12.40 -14.83
N PHE A 377 -5.29 -11.38 -13.99
CA PHE A 377 -6.24 -11.30 -12.89
C PHE A 377 -7.49 -10.48 -13.22
N ARG A 378 -7.89 -10.45 -14.47
CA ARG A 378 -9.16 -9.87 -14.91
C ARG A 378 -10.26 -10.93 -14.73
N PRO A 379 -10.95 -11.00 -13.58
CA PRO A 379 -11.84 -12.13 -13.30
C PRO A 379 -13.05 -12.23 -14.24
N ASN A 380 -13.21 -11.29 -15.17
CA ASN A 380 -14.35 -11.23 -16.08
C ASN A 380 -14.01 -10.83 -17.51
N ASP A 381 -12.74 -10.86 -17.92
CA ASP A 381 -12.36 -10.67 -19.33
C ASP A 381 -12.44 -12.01 -20.12
N LYS A 382 -13.43 -12.84 -19.84
CA LYS A 382 -13.85 -13.84 -20.82
C LYS A 382 -14.84 -13.19 -21.77
N PRO A 383 -14.60 -13.31 -23.09
CA PRO A 383 -15.45 -12.72 -24.11
C PRO A 383 -16.89 -13.19 -24.00
#